data_272bb132a68c370e7abf6acb2d207ef9
#
_entry.id   272bb132a68c370e7abf6acb2d207ef9
#
_cell.length_a   1.000
_cell.length_b   1.000
_cell.length_c   1.000
_cell.angle_alpha   90.00
_cell.angle_beta   90.00
_cell.angle_gamma   90.00
#
_symmetry.space_group_name_H-M   'P 1'
#
loop_
_entity.id
_entity.type
_entity.pdbx_description
1 polymer ?
#
loop_
_entity_poly.entity_id
_entity_poly.type
_entity_poly.pdbx_seq_one_letter_code
_entity_poly.pdbx_strand_id
1 'polypeptide(L)'
;MEKTDRPTRVSPRGAATRTALLKAAAQVFRTVGFAKAGVSEVVAVAGASVGSLYHHFTGKADLYLALYEEFQQRQQERTHQAVVDARARGESDPTRLMNIAARAYLLGCIEERETTRLFFSGDGPPGFEYQLRARLTQWTDRNVALYRKADEPVDEALLIVVSGAMLLAVAEVVNRDDADSLRLADDITRLLDQLQPLRRDDDRP
;
A
#
# COMPACT_ATOMS: atom_id res chain seq x y z
N MET A 1 -17.44 -28.39 29.37
CA MET A 1 -16.50 -27.43 30.02
C MET A 1 -15.90 -26.59 28.89
N GLU A 2 -16.55 -25.50 28.60
CA GLU A 2 -16.28 -24.62 27.45
C GLU A 2 -15.16 -23.65 27.83
N LYS A 3 -14.00 -23.78 27.17
CA LYS A 3 -12.87 -22.85 27.35
C LYS A 3 -13.18 -21.55 26.62
N THR A 4 -13.61 -20.55 27.36
CA THR A 4 -13.77 -19.18 26.90
C THR A 4 -12.39 -18.62 26.54
N ASP A 5 -12.14 -18.53 25.25
CA ASP A 5 -10.95 -17.86 24.69
C ASP A 5 -11.09 -16.34 24.91
N ARG A 6 -10.45 -15.84 25.99
CA ARG A 6 -10.37 -14.39 26.25
C ARG A 6 -9.32 -13.81 25.30
N PRO A 7 -9.65 -12.76 24.52
CA PRO A 7 -8.65 -12.07 23.73
C PRO A 7 -7.55 -11.54 24.65
N THR A 8 -6.32 -11.98 24.41
CA THR A 8 -5.11 -11.58 25.15
C THR A 8 -4.92 -10.07 24.98
N ARG A 9 -5.23 -9.31 26.01
CA ARG A 9 -4.99 -7.86 26.07
C ARG A 9 -3.48 -7.63 25.99
N VAL A 10 -2.97 -7.16 24.85
CA VAL A 10 -1.56 -6.79 24.70
C VAL A 10 -1.23 -5.74 25.77
N SER A 11 -0.25 -6.00 26.61
CA SER A 11 0.16 -5.04 27.65
C SER A 11 0.75 -3.78 27.01
N PRO A 12 0.59 -2.58 27.62
CA PRO A 12 1.17 -1.33 27.10
C PRO A 12 2.69 -1.45 26.84
N ARG A 13 3.40 -2.20 27.67
CA ARG A 13 4.84 -2.47 27.50
C ARG A 13 5.10 -3.37 26.29
N GLY A 14 4.27 -4.38 26.05
CA GLY A 14 4.37 -5.26 24.87
C GLY A 14 4.10 -4.49 23.58
N ALA A 15 3.10 -3.61 23.56
CA ALA A 15 2.83 -2.74 22.42
C ALA A 15 4.01 -1.80 22.11
N ALA A 16 4.60 -1.18 23.13
CA ALA A 16 5.77 -0.32 22.96
C ALA A 16 6.99 -1.09 22.39
N THR A 17 7.24 -2.31 22.88
CA THR A 17 8.31 -3.17 22.36
C THR A 17 8.08 -3.56 20.91
N ARG A 18 6.85 -3.95 20.55
CA ARG A 18 6.49 -4.26 19.15
C ARG A 18 6.74 -3.07 18.22
N THR A 19 6.33 -1.87 18.64
CA THR A 19 6.56 -0.64 17.88
C THR A 19 8.05 -0.33 17.73
N ALA A 20 8.85 -0.50 18.78
CA ALA A 20 10.31 -0.30 18.73
C ALA A 20 10.98 -1.27 17.76
N LEU A 21 10.58 -2.54 17.76
CA LEU A 21 11.08 -3.56 16.83
C LEU A 21 10.73 -3.22 15.37
N LEU A 22 9.51 -2.76 15.09
CA LEU A 22 9.11 -2.36 13.74
C LEU A 22 9.90 -1.13 13.26
N LYS A 23 10.09 -0.12 14.10
CA LYS A 23 10.90 1.06 13.75
C LYS A 23 12.35 0.67 13.46
N ALA A 24 12.94 -0.20 14.29
CA ALA A 24 14.30 -0.71 14.08
C ALA A 24 14.40 -1.53 12.79
N ALA A 25 13.44 -2.42 12.53
CA ALA A 25 13.40 -3.21 11.30
C ALA A 25 13.31 -2.31 10.06
N ALA A 26 12.45 -1.28 10.08
CA ALA A 26 12.37 -0.31 8.99
C ALA A 26 13.70 0.41 8.74
N GLN A 27 14.41 0.79 9.80
CA GLN A 27 15.73 1.41 9.69
C GLN A 27 16.76 0.44 9.08
N VAL A 28 16.86 -0.78 9.62
CA VAL A 28 17.83 -1.78 9.16
C VAL A 28 17.54 -2.15 7.70
N PHE A 29 16.28 -2.47 7.35
CA PHE A 29 15.92 -2.84 5.98
C PHE A 29 16.19 -1.72 4.96
N ARG A 30 15.98 -0.45 5.32
CA ARG A 30 16.32 0.67 4.45
C ARG A 30 17.82 0.86 4.27
N THR A 31 18.63 0.51 5.28
CA THR A 31 20.08 0.70 5.25
C THR A 31 20.80 -0.40 4.48
N VAL A 32 20.47 -1.67 4.74
CA VAL A 32 21.22 -2.81 4.20
C VAL A 32 20.40 -3.71 3.25
N GLY A 33 19.11 -3.42 3.08
CA GLY A 33 18.16 -4.26 2.32
C GLY A 33 17.62 -5.42 3.14
N PHE A 34 16.50 -6.02 2.67
CA PHE A 34 15.90 -7.16 3.35
C PHE A 34 16.82 -8.39 3.33
N ALA A 35 17.44 -8.70 2.20
CA ALA A 35 18.26 -9.91 2.04
C ALA A 35 19.42 -9.95 3.05
N LYS A 36 20.12 -8.84 3.24
CA LYS A 36 21.30 -8.71 4.11
C LYS A 36 20.96 -8.50 5.58
N ALA A 37 19.77 -7.97 5.90
CA ALA A 37 19.36 -7.66 7.25
C ALA A 37 19.30 -8.91 8.13
N GLY A 38 19.83 -8.81 9.36
CA GLY A 38 19.79 -9.84 10.39
C GLY A 38 18.85 -9.48 11.55
N VAL A 39 18.20 -10.49 12.15
CA VAL A 39 17.37 -10.30 13.36
C VAL A 39 18.21 -9.71 14.51
N SER A 40 19.48 -10.13 14.65
CA SER A 40 20.40 -9.60 15.68
C SER A 40 20.63 -8.10 15.54
N GLU A 41 20.73 -7.60 14.33
CA GLU A 41 20.90 -6.16 14.05
C GLU A 41 19.62 -5.39 14.41
N VAL A 42 18.46 -5.92 14.06
CA VAL A 42 17.17 -5.30 14.40
C VAL A 42 17.00 -5.19 15.92
N VAL A 43 17.28 -6.24 16.69
CA VAL A 43 17.13 -6.18 18.16
C VAL A 43 18.16 -5.26 18.81
N ALA A 44 19.37 -5.18 18.26
CA ALA A 44 20.38 -4.22 18.73
C ALA A 44 19.91 -2.75 18.55
N VAL A 45 19.38 -2.41 17.38
CA VAL A 45 18.84 -1.08 17.10
C VAL A 45 17.58 -0.79 17.95
N ALA A 46 16.75 -1.82 18.20
CA ALA A 46 15.53 -1.66 19.01
C ALA A 46 15.78 -1.55 20.50
N GLY A 47 17.01 -1.86 20.98
CA GLY A 47 17.28 -2.03 22.41
C GLY A 47 16.50 -3.18 23.04
N ALA A 48 16.21 -4.24 22.25
CA ALA A 48 15.41 -5.39 22.64
C ALA A 48 16.26 -6.68 22.67
N SER A 49 15.69 -7.76 23.15
CA SER A 49 16.32 -9.09 23.09
C SER A 49 15.77 -9.91 21.91
N VAL A 50 16.55 -10.88 21.44
CA VAL A 50 16.11 -11.86 20.42
C VAL A 50 14.86 -12.61 20.87
N GLY A 51 14.77 -12.99 22.15
CA GLY A 51 13.58 -13.62 22.72
C GLY A 51 12.34 -12.70 22.67
N SER A 52 12.53 -11.40 22.92
CA SER A 52 11.46 -10.42 22.79
C SER A 52 10.97 -10.27 21.35
N LEU A 53 11.87 -10.33 20.37
CA LEU A 53 11.48 -10.28 18.96
C LEU A 53 10.63 -11.52 18.61
N TYR A 54 11.08 -12.73 18.94
CA TYR A 54 10.34 -13.95 18.63
C TYR A 54 9.03 -14.10 19.41
N HIS A 55 8.84 -13.33 20.49
CA HIS A 55 7.53 -13.21 21.14
C HIS A 55 6.51 -12.44 20.30
N HIS A 56 6.95 -11.48 19.48
CA HIS A 56 6.09 -10.61 18.68
C HIS A 56 6.03 -10.98 17.20
N PHE A 57 7.10 -11.56 16.66
CA PHE A 57 7.28 -11.81 15.24
C PHE A 57 7.96 -13.17 15.02
N THR A 58 7.57 -13.89 14.00
CA THR A 58 8.17 -15.19 13.65
C THR A 58 9.57 -15.07 13.03
N GLY A 59 9.98 -13.87 12.62
CA GLY A 59 11.28 -13.59 12.04
C GLY A 59 11.28 -12.31 11.19
N LYS A 60 12.34 -12.12 10.39
CA LYS A 60 12.50 -10.90 9.57
C LYS A 60 11.46 -10.76 8.48
N ALA A 61 10.94 -11.86 7.94
CA ALA A 61 9.87 -11.83 6.95
C ALA A 61 8.57 -11.29 7.55
N ASP A 62 8.22 -11.72 8.76
CA ASP A 62 7.04 -11.25 9.48
C ASP A 62 7.15 -9.76 9.85
N LEU A 63 8.34 -9.31 10.28
CA LEU A 63 8.63 -7.88 10.47
C LEU A 63 8.42 -7.07 9.18
N TYR A 64 8.90 -7.58 8.05
CA TYR A 64 8.77 -6.91 6.76
C TYR A 64 7.31 -6.81 6.32
N LEU A 65 6.55 -7.89 6.48
CA LEU A 65 5.11 -7.92 6.16
C LEU A 65 4.31 -6.99 7.07
N ALA A 66 4.63 -6.95 8.37
CA ALA A 66 3.99 -6.03 9.30
C ALA A 66 4.27 -4.55 8.97
N LEU A 67 5.49 -4.23 8.54
CA LEU A 67 5.82 -2.88 8.04
C LEU A 67 5.05 -2.54 6.76
N TYR A 68 4.91 -3.51 5.86
CA TYR A 68 4.11 -3.33 4.65
C TYR A 68 2.63 -3.10 4.96
N GLU A 69 2.07 -3.84 5.91
CA GLU A 69 0.68 -3.65 6.36
C GLU A 69 0.46 -2.26 6.97
N GLU A 70 1.37 -1.78 7.82
CA GLU A 70 1.29 -0.42 8.38
C GLU A 70 1.40 0.65 7.27
N PHE A 71 2.28 0.45 6.29
CA PHE A 71 2.37 1.33 5.12
C PHE A 71 1.06 1.34 4.33
N GLN A 72 0.50 0.18 4.02
CA GLN A 72 -0.76 0.06 3.28
C GLN A 72 -1.93 0.70 4.03
N GLN A 73 -2.00 0.54 5.34
CA GLN A 73 -3.04 1.18 6.15
C GLN A 73 -2.97 2.71 6.07
N ARG A 74 -1.77 3.30 6.16
CA ARG A 74 -1.60 4.75 5.99
C ARG A 74 -2.00 5.21 4.60
N GLN A 75 -1.62 4.48 3.55
CA GLN A 75 -2.01 4.81 2.18
C GLN A 75 -3.53 4.69 1.98
N GLN A 76 -4.16 3.69 2.56
CA GLN A 76 -5.62 3.52 2.50
C GLN A 76 -6.36 4.67 3.20
N GLU A 77 -5.90 5.08 4.39
CA GLU A 77 -6.48 6.22 5.10
C GLU A 77 -6.34 7.51 4.29
N ARG A 78 -5.18 7.76 3.71
CA ARG A 78 -4.87 8.92 2.88
C ARG A 78 -5.76 9.00 1.64
N THR A 79 -5.92 7.88 0.93
CA THR A 79 -6.80 7.80 -0.24
C THR A 79 -8.28 7.95 0.13
N HIS A 80 -8.70 7.33 1.23
CA HIS A 80 -10.06 7.47 1.74
C HIS A 80 -10.39 8.92 2.09
N GLN A 81 -9.50 9.60 2.83
CA GLN A 81 -9.69 11.00 3.22
C GLN A 81 -9.77 11.92 2.00
N ALA A 82 -8.93 11.70 0.99
CA ALA A 82 -8.96 12.48 -0.25
C ALA A 82 -10.32 12.36 -0.98
N VAL A 83 -10.89 11.16 -1.02
CA VAL A 83 -12.22 10.91 -1.60
C VAL A 83 -13.33 11.55 -0.76
N VAL A 84 -13.27 11.44 0.57
CA VAL A 84 -14.24 12.08 1.48
C VAL A 84 -14.25 13.59 1.28
N ASP A 85 -13.06 14.21 1.23
CA ASP A 85 -12.91 15.65 1.05
C ASP A 85 -13.42 16.11 -0.33
N ALA A 86 -13.19 15.32 -1.38
CA ALA A 86 -13.71 15.62 -2.73
C ALA A 86 -15.24 15.57 -2.76
N ARG A 87 -15.84 14.56 -2.16
CA ARG A 87 -17.30 14.44 -2.03
C ARG A 87 -17.90 15.60 -1.23
N ALA A 88 -17.26 16.02 -0.16
CA ALA A 88 -17.70 17.18 0.62
C ALA A 88 -17.65 18.49 -0.18
N ARG A 89 -16.80 18.58 -1.21
CA ARG A 89 -16.75 19.68 -2.17
C ARG A 89 -17.71 19.55 -3.36
N GLY A 90 -18.55 18.50 -3.36
CA GLY A 90 -19.56 18.26 -4.37
C GLY A 90 -19.13 17.38 -5.54
N GLU A 91 -17.94 16.75 -5.47
CA GLU A 91 -17.54 15.79 -6.50
C GLU A 91 -18.35 14.49 -6.36
N SER A 92 -18.98 14.07 -7.44
CA SER A 92 -19.81 12.86 -7.48
C SER A 92 -19.46 11.92 -8.64
N ASP A 93 -18.62 12.40 -9.58
CA ASP A 93 -18.18 11.60 -10.72
C ASP A 93 -17.25 10.48 -10.26
N PRO A 94 -17.61 9.19 -10.48
CA PRO A 94 -16.82 8.06 -10.01
C PRO A 94 -15.40 8.05 -10.59
N THR A 95 -15.21 8.40 -11.87
CA THR A 95 -13.91 8.42 -12.54
C THR A 95 -13.01 9.46 -11.89
N ARG A 96 -13.54 10.66 -11.62
CA ARG A 96 -12.79 11.71 -10.93
C ARG A 96 -12.44 11.32 -9.50
N LEU A 97 -13.35 10.70 -8.78
CA LEU A 97 -13.09 10.21 -7.41
C LEU A 97 -11.95 9.18 -7.37
N MET A 98 -11.88 8.27 -8.37
CA MET A 98 -10.74 7.35 -8.45
C MET A 98 -9.44 8.10 -8.78
N ASN A 99 -9.45 8.98 -9.72
CA ASN A 99 -8.25 9.73 -10.06
C ASN A 99 -7.72 10.53 -8.86
N ILE A 100 -8.63 11.08 -8.04
CA ILE A 100 -8.28 11.71 -6.77
C ILE A 100 -7.64 10.69 -5.82
N ALA A 101 -8.21 9.48 -5.69
CA ALA A 101 -7.64 8.41 -4.87
C ALA A 101 -6.27 7.95 -5.40
N ALA A 102 -6.14 7.74 -6.72
CA ALA A 102 -4.88 7.36 -7.37
C ALA A 102 -3.80 8.42 -7.15
N ARG A 103 -4.13 9.71 -7.33
CA ARG A 103 -3.23 10.82 -7.06
C ARG A 103 -2.80 10.86 -5.59
N ALA A 104 -3.74 10.74 -4.67
CA ALA A 104 -3.44 10.73 -3.23
C ALA A 104 -2.51 9.56 -2.85
N TYR A 105 -2.69 8.39 -3.46
CA TYR A 105 -1.81 7.24 -3.30
C TYR A 105 -0.38 7.54 -3.79
N LEU A 106 -0.21 8.07 -5.00
CA LEU A 106 1.10 8.42 -5.55
C LEU A 106 1.81 9.48 -4.70
N LEU A 107 1.09 10.52 -4.26
CA LEU A 107 1.64 11.54 -3.36
C LEU A 107 2.08 10.96 -2.01
N GLY A 108 1.30 10.03 -1.45
CA GLY A 108 1.68 9.31 -0.25
C GLY A 108 2.93 8.44 -0.42
N CYS A 109 3.08 7.80 -1.59
CA CYS A 109 4.29 7.05 -1.94
C CYS A 109 5.52 7.97 -2.07
N ILE A 110 5.36 9.17 -2.63
CA ILE A 110 6.43 10.17 -2.75
C ILE A 110 6.83 10.69 -1.36
N GLU A 111 5.87 11.00 -0.50
CA GLU A 111 6.10 11.47 0.87
C GLU A 111 6.82 10.41 1.72
N GLU A 112 6.42 9.14 1.60
CA GLU A 112 7.04 8.00 2.27
C GLU A 112 8.09 7.30 1.39
N ARG A 113 8.81 8.04 0.56
CA ARG A 113 9.72 7.57 -0.50
C ARG A 113 10.63 6.41 -0.08
N GLU A 114 11.32 6.55 1.04
CA GLU A 114 12.26 5.54 1.53
C GLU A 114 11.56 4.23 1.91
N THR A 115 10.37 4.34 2.48
CA THR A 115 9.54 3.17 2.82
C THR A 115 8.95 2.53 1.56
N THR A 116 8.52 3.36 0.61
CA THR A 116 7.99 2.87 -0.67
C THR A 116 9.08 2.16 -1.46
N ARG A 117 10.30 2.71 -1.55
CA ARG A 117 11.44 2.05 -2.20
C ARG A 117 11.73 0.69 -1.60
N LEU A 118 11.67 0.55 -0.26
CA LEU A 118 11.87 -0.74 0.40
C LEU A 118 10.93 -1.82 -0.17
N PHE A 119 9.65 -1.49 -0.39
CA PHE A 119 8.66 -2.46 -0.86
C PHE A 119 8.64 -2.67 -2.38
N PHE A 120 9.14 -1.70 -3.15
CA PHE A 120 9.12 -1.73 -4.62
C PHE A 120 10.50 -1.99 -5.24
N SER A 121 11.53 -2.26 -4.42
CA SER A 121 12.90 -2.56 -4.90
C SER A 121 13.09 -3.98 -5.43
N GLY A 122 12.16 -4.89 -5.18
CA GLY A 122 12.34 -6.32 -5.45
C GLY A 122 13.14 -7.07 -4.38
N ASP A 123 13.67 -6.39 -3.36
CA ASP A 123 14.39 -6.99 -2.23
C ASP A 123 13.42 -7.22 -1.06
N GLY A 124 12.64 -8.29 -1.14
CA GLY A 124 11.64 -8.68 -0.13
C GLY A 124 11.66 -10.16 0.19
N PRO A 125 10.85 -10.62 1.16
CA PRO A 125 10.71 -12.04 1.43
C PRO A 125 10.14 -12.80 0.22
N PRO A 126 10.47 -14.10 0.07
CA PRO A 126 9.94 -14.91 -1.02
C PRO A 126 8.41 -14.82 -1.13
N GLY A 127 7.89 -14.59 -2.32
CA GLY A 127 6.46 -14.46 -2.58
C GLY A 127 5.87 -13.08 -2.26
N PHE A 128 6.64 -12.12 -1.78
CA PHE A 128 6.15 -10.77 -1.50
C PHE A 128 5.65 -10.04 -2.75
N GLU A 129 6.30 -10.23 -3.89
CA GLU A 129 5.84 -9.64 -5.17
C GLU A 129 4.42 -10.10 -5.54
N TYR A 130 4.09 -11.35 -5.26
CA TYR A 130 2.73 -11.85 -5.46
C TYR A 130 1.73 -11.15 -4.55
N GLN A 131 2.08 -10.96 -3.27
CA GLN A 131 1.25 -10.23 -2.32
C GLN A 131 1.07 -8.75 -2.72
N LEU A 132 2.14 -8.12 -3.20
CA LEU A 132 2.10 -6.75 -3.71
C LEU A 132 1.11 -6.60 -4.87
N ARG A 133 1.18 -7.50 -5.86
CA ARG A 133 0.25 -7.53 -7.00
C ARG A 133 -1.19 -7.78 -6.54
N ALA A 134 -1.41 -8.78 -5.68
CA ALA A 134 -2.75 -9.10 -5.17
C ALA A 134 -3.38 -7.92 -4.42
N ARG A 135 -2.60 -7.17 -3.66
CA ARG A 135 -3.07 -5.96 -2.94
C ARG A 135 -3.43 -4.82 -3.89
N LEU A 136 -2.65 -4.62 -4.94
CA LEU A 136 -2.97 -3.62 -5.97
C LEU A 136 -4.26 -3.97 -6.70
N THR A 137 -4.44 -5.23 -7.08
CA THR A 137 -5.70 -5.70 -7.67
C THR A 137 -6.88 -5.46 -6.72
N GLN A 138 -6.76 -5.83 -5.43
CA GLN A 138 -7.80 -5.57 -4.44
C GLN A 138 -8.09 -4.08 -4.23
N TRP A 139 -7.06 -3.23 -4.33
CA TRP A 139 -7.26 -1.78 -4.26
C TRP A 139 -8.04 -1.29 -5.48
N THR A 140 -7.68 -1.75 -6.65
CA THR A 140 -8.38 -1.41 -7.90
C THR A 140 -9.81 -1.90 -7.86
N ASP A 141 -10.08 -3.15 -7.47
CA ASP A 141 -11.44 -3.71 -7.33
C ASP A 141 -12.31 -2.89 -6.39
N ARG A 142 -11.78 -2.48 -5.25
CA ARG A 142 -12.50 -1.64 -4.28
C ARG A 142 -12.82 -0.26 -4.83
N ASN A 143 -11.89 0.34 -5.57
CA ASN A 143 -12.09 1.67 -6.13
C ASN A 143 -12.95 1.61 -7.39
N VAL A 144 -12.86 0.56 -8.18
CA VAL A 144 -13.74 0.33 -9.35
C VAL A 144 -15.19 0.05 -8.91
N ALA A 145 -15.42 -0.54 -7.74
CA ALA A 145 -16.77 -0.60 -7.17
C ALA A 145 -17.39 0.79 -6.97
N LEU A 146 -16.58 1.86 -6.87
CA LEU A 146 -17.04 3.25 -6.87
C LEU A 146 -17.49 3.73 -8.26
N TYR A 147 -17.06 3.06 -9.35
CA TYR A 147 -17.46 3.36 -10.74
C TYR A 147 -18.74 2.67 -11.19
N ARG A 148 -19.26 1.74 -10.41
CA ARG A 148 -20.48 1.07 -10.77
C ARG A 148 -21.66 2.05 -10.77
N LYS A 149 -22.21 2.33 -11.92
CA LYS A 149 -23.66 2.44 -12.03
C LYS A 149 -24.20 1.07 -11.59
N ALA A 150 -25.17 1.01 -10.72
CA ALA A 150 -25.55 -0.09 -9.86
C ALA A 150 -25.63 -1.50 -10.50
N ASP A 151 -25.65 -1.66 -11.80
CA ASP A 151 -25.90 -2.93 -12.53
C ASP A 151 -24.89 -3.26 -13.65
N GLU A 152 -23.83 -2.46 -13.87
CA GLU A 152 -22.87 -2.75 -14.93
C GLU A 152 -21.68 -3.56 -14.42
N PRO A 153 -21.25 -4.63 -15.15
CA PRO A 153 -20.06 -5.38 -14.79
C PRO A 153 -18.82 -4.49 -14.93
N VAL A 154 -17.86 -4.66 -14.03
CA VAL A 154 -16.57 -3.97 -14.10
C VAL A 154 -15.79 -4.47 -15.30
N ASP A 155 -15.25 -3.55 -16.11
CA ASP A 155 -14.36 -3.90 -17.22
C ASP A 155 -13.03 -4.45 -16.70
N GLU A 156 -12.84 -5.77 -16.82
CA GLU A 156 -11.63 -6.47 -16.38
C GLU A 156 -10.36 -5.92 -17.07
N ALA A 157 -10.45 -5.54 -18.34
CA ALA A 157 -9.32 -4.98 -19.07
C ALA A 157 -8.90 -3.60 -18.50
N LEU A 158 -9.88 -2.76 -18.16
CA LEU A 158 -9.62 -1.48 -17.49
C LEU A 158 -8.94 -1.69 -16.13
N LEU A 159 -9.39 -2.69 -15.35
CA LEU A 159 -8.76 -3.04 -14.08
C LEU A 159 -7.30 -3.43 -14.24
N ILE A 160 -6.99 -4.29 -15.20
CA ILE A 160 -5.63 -4.75 -15.48
C ILE A 160 -4.75 -3.56 -15.89
N VAL A 161 -5.24 -2.70 -16.80
CA VAL A 161 -4.48 -1.54 -17.29
C VAL A 161 -4.21 -0.55 -16.15
N VAL A 162 -5.22 -0.18 -15.37
CA VAL A 162 -5.07 0.77 -14.26
C VAL A 162 -4.15 0.20 -13.18
N SER A 163 -4.33 -1.08 -12.78
CA SER A 163 -3.49 -1.71 -11.76
C SER A 163 -2.03 -1.81 -12.20
N GLY A 164 -1.79 -2.19 -13.47
CA GLY A 164 -0.45 -2.27 -14.04
C GLY A 164 0.21 -0.89 -14.14
N ALA A 165 -0.54 0.12 -14.61
CA ALA A 165 -0.06 1.49 -14.67
C ALA A 165 0.31 2.03 -13.29
N MET A 166 -0.55 1.80 -12.27
CA MET A 166 -0.29 2.25 -10.90
C MET A 166 0.91 1.55 -10.27
N LEU A 167 1.10 0.24 -10.53
CA LEU A 167 2.27 -0.49 -10.03
C LEU A 167 3.57 0.11 -10.55
N LEU A 168 3.64 0.34 -11.86
CA LEU A 168 4.82 0.94 -12.49
C LEU A 168 4.98 2.42 -12.08
N ALA A 169 3.89 3.16 -11.99
CA ALA A 169 3.89 4.55 -11.58
C ALA A 169 4.53 4.75 -10.19
N VAL A 170 4.18 3.92 -9.22
CA VAL A 170 4.78 3.97 -7.87
C VAL A 170 6.29 3.78 -7.94
N ALA A 171 6.77 2.75 -8.66
CA ALA A 171 8.20 2.50 -8.81
C ALA A 171 8.94 3.69 -9.46
N GLU A 172 8.32 4.33 -10.46
CA GLU A 172 8.92 5.46 -11.17
C GLU A 172 8.92 6.75 -10.36
N VAL A 173 7.80 7.11 -9.71
CA VAL A 173 7.72 8.37 -8.95
C VAL A 173 8.65 8.42 -7.76
N VAL A 174 8.94 7.29 -7.10
CA VAL A 174 9.83 7.28 -5.93
C VAL A 174 11.32 7.29 -6.30
N ASN A 175 11.66 7.06 -7.55
CA ASN A 175 13.05 7.02 -8.03
C ASN A 175 13.51 8.34 -8.69
N ARG A 176 12.67 9.37 -8.72
CA ARG A 176 12.96 10.70 -9.27
C ARG A 176 13.16 11.72 -8.16
N ASP A 177 13.63 12.92 -8.50
CA ASP A 177 13.60 14.07 -7.58
C ASP A 177 12.15 14.54 -7.32
N ASP A 178 11.96 15.41 -6.33
CA ASP A 178 10.62 15.78 -5.87
C ASP A 178 9.79 16.49 -6.95
N ALA A 179 10.42 17.38 -7.73
CA ALA A 179 9.72 18.14 -8.76
C ALA A 179 9.27 17.24 -9.92
N ASP A 180 10.13 16.32 -10.34
CA ASP A 180 9.84 15.36 -11.41
C ASP A 180 8.86 14.28 -10.95
N SER A 181 8.92 13.86 -9.67
CA SER A 181 7.97 12.93 -9.08
C SER A 181 6.55 13.50 -9.08
N LEU A 182 6.38 14.75 -8.64
CA LEU A 182 5.07 15.41 -8.59
C LEU A 182 4.51 15.62 -9.99
N ARG A 183 5.33 16.08 -10.94
CA ARG A 183 4.91 16.22 -12.35
C ARG A 183 4.45 14.89 -12.92
N LEU A 184 5.24 13.83 -12.74
CA LEU A 184 4.90 12.52 -13.26
C LEU A 184 3.60 11.98 -12.64
N ALA A 185 3.39 12.16 -11.34
CA ALA A 185 2.14 11.78 -10.67
C ALA A 185 0.92 12.51 -11.27
N ASP A 186 1.05 13.81 -11.54
CA ASP A 186 -0.01 14.62 -12.17
C ASP A 186 -0.24 14.20 -13.62
N ASP A 187 0.81 13.88 -14.39
CA ASP A 187 0.68 13.43 -15.77
C ASP A 187 0.00 12.06 -15.87
N ILE A 188 0.38 11.12 -14.99
CA ILE A 188 -0.23 9.79 -14.93
C ILE A 188 -1.71 9.91 -14.58
N THR A 189 -2.07 10.70 -13.58
CA THR A 189 -3.48 10.85 -13.19
C THR A 189 -4.31 11.54 -14.25
N ARG A 190 -3.75 12.49 -15.01
CA ARG A 190 -4.40 13.09 -16.20
C ARG A 190 -4.63 12.07 -17.32
N LEU A 191 -3.69 11.14 -17.54
CA LEU A 191 -3.87 10.05 -18.51
C LEU A 191 -4.93 9.06 -18.05
N LEU A 192 -4.95 8.71 -16.78
CA LEU A 192 -5.99 7.83 -16.21
C LEU A 192 -7.40 8.45 -16.33
N ASP A 193 -7.52 9.77 -16.27
CA ASP A 193 -8.78 10.50 -16.44
C ASP A 193 -9.37 10.37 -17.86
N GLN A 194 -8.54 10.01 -18.83
CA GLN A 194 -8.93 9.79 -20.22
C GLN A 194 -9.34 8.34 -20.52
N LEU A 195 -9.05 7.40 -19.60
CA LEU A 195 -9.42 6.01 -19.77
C LEU A 195 -10.93 5.83 -19.56
N GLN A 196 -11.57 5.12 -20.49
CA GLN A 196 -12.97 4.78 -20.40
C GLN A 196 -13.14 3.26 -20.54
N PRO A 197 -14.15 2.66 -19.87
CA PRO A 197 -14.49 1.26 -20.11
C PRO A 197 -14.77 1.01 -21.59
N LEU A 198 -14.36 -0.16 -22.10
CA LEU A 198 -14.67 -0.54 -23.46
C LEU A 198 -16.18 -0.72 -23.60
N ARG A 199 -16.78 -0.06 -24.61
CA ARG A 199 -18.16 -0.36 -25.02
C ARG A 199 -18.19 -1.76 -25.64
N ARG A 200 -18.94 -2.68 -25.06
CA ARG A 200 -19.16 -3.98 -25.68
C ARG A 200 -20.20 -3.82 -26.80
N ASP A 201 -19.96 -4.51 -27.94
CA ASP A 201 -20.86 -4.44 -29.10
C ASP A 201 -22.29 -4.99 -28.83
N ASP A 202 -22.52 -5.65 -27.68
CA ASP A 202 -23.83 -6.14 -27.23
C ASP A 202 -24.82 -4.99 -26.87
N ASP A 203 -24.36 -3.76 -26.78
CA ASP A 203 -25.20 -2.56 -26.53
C ASP A 203 -25.66 -1.86 -27.84
N ARG A 204 -25.53 -2.51 -28.99
CA ARG A 204 -26.15 -1.99 -30.22
C ARG A 204 -27.62 -2.39 -30.24
N PRO A 205 -28.53 -1.41 -30.38
CA PRO A 205 -29.96 -1.68 -30.48
C PRO A 205 -30.34 -2.51 -31.74
#